data_867d5ec7faa4fbb5be97759cb5ed3170
#
_entry.id   867d5ec7faa4fbb5be97759cb5ed3170
#
_cell.length_a   1.000
_cell.length_b   1.000
_cell.length_c   1.000
_cell.angle_alpha   90.00
_cell.angle_beta   90.00
_cell.angle_gamma   90.00
#
_symmetry.space_group_name_H-M   'P 1'
#
loop_
_entity.id
_entity.type
_entity.pdbx_description
1 polymer ?
#
loop_
_entity_poly.entity_id
_entity_poly.type
_entity_poly.pdbx_seq_one_letter_code
_entity_poly.pdbx_strand_id
1 'polypeptide(L)'
;MKNVFFYISKILDFIINPLVIVFVLLLIALFTKKKKLWLSISIILLYLFANPYLVTNVAQLWEMPTTTIVDSTYEIAIVLGGGMVTSTQDSNIIFKYNLDRIMKALRLYNEGKVKKILISSGSGSMIHRDILEAELLKTALVQVGYPDSIF
;
A
#
# COMPACT_ATOMS: atom_id res chain seq x y z
N MET A 1 -3.78 -24.89 3.10
CA MET A 1 -3.70 -24.21 1.79
C MET A 1 -3.56 -22.69 1.87
N LYS A 2 -4.23 -21.96 2.79
CA LYS A 2 -4.13 -20.48 2.90
C LYS A 2 -2.68 -19.96 3.10
N ASN A 3 -1.85 -20.70 3.85
CA ASN A 3 -0.47 -20.26 4.11
C ASN A 3 0.47 -20.38 2.90
N VAL A 4 0.29 -21.39 2.06
CA VAL A 4 1.12 -21.62 0.87
C VAL A 4 0.95 -20.49 -0.14
N PHE A 5 -0.29 -20.10 -0.43
CA PHE A 5 -0.58 -18.97 -1.31
C PHE A 5 0.07 -17.66 -0.82
N PHE A 6 -0.01 -17.40 0.48
CA PHE A 6 0.58 -16.21 1.08
C PHE A 6 2.11 -16.17 0.89
N TYR A 7 2.82 -17.29 1.12
CA TYR A 7 4.26 -17.33 0.92
C TYR A 7 4.65 -17.22 -0.57
N ILE A 8 3.91 -17.90 -1.45
CA ILE A 8 4.15 -17.80 -2.90
C ILE A 8 3.96 -16.37 -3.37
N SER A 9 2.90 -15.67 -2.95
CA SER A 9 2.66 -14.28 -3.34
C SER A 9 3.80 -13.35 -2.90
N LYS A 10 4.35 -13.55 -1.70
CA LYS A 10 5.49 -12.75 -1.20
C LYS A 10 6.80 -13.03 -1.94
N ILE A 11 7.03 -14.28 -2.33
CA ILE A 11 8.19 -14.65 -3.16
C ILE A 11 8.07 -14.04 -4.56
N LEU A 12 6.88 -14.10 -5.16
CA LEU A 12 6.61 -13.47 -6.45
C LEU A 12 6.77 -11.95 -6.39
N ASP A 13 6.26 -11.30 -5.36
CA ASP A 13 6.42 -9.87 -5.12
C ASP A 13 7.90 -9.46 -5.05
N PHE A 14 8.71 -10.25 -4.35
CA PHE A 14 10.16 -10.04 -4.29
C PHE A 14 10.82 -10.19 -5.66
N ILE A 15 10.49 -11.24 -6.43
CA ILE A 15 11.10 -11.51 -7.76
C ILE A 15 10.70 -10.44 -8.78
N ILE A 16 9.46 -9.97 -8.75
CA ILE A 16 8.93 -8.96 -9.68
C ILE A 16 9.40 -7.54 -9.32
N ASN A 17 9.97 -7.35 -8.12
CA ASN A 17 10.47 -6.05 -7.69
C ASN A 17 11.51 -5.51 -8.69
N PRO A 18 11.29 -4.30 -9.27
CA PRO A 18 12.17 -3.74 -10.29
C PRO A 18 13.63 -3.63 -9.85
N LEU A 19 13.87 -3.33 -8.58
CA LEU A 19 15.21 -3.19 -8.03
C LEU A 19 15.94 -4.54 -7.96
N VAL A 20 15.21 -5.62 -7.63
CA VAL A 20 15.76 -6.99 -7.64
C VAL A 20 16.10 -7.40 -9.07
N ILE A 21 15.24 -7.09 -10.05
CA ILE A 21 15.50 -7.38 -11.46
C ILE A 21 16.77 -6.67 -11.93
N VAL A 22 16.91 -5.37 -11.64
CA VAL A 22 18.14 -4.60 -11.97
C VAL A 22 19.37 -5.23 -11.32
N PHE A 23 19.28 -5.60 -10.04
CA PHE A 23 20.39 -6.23 -9.32
C PHE A 23 20.81 -7.56 -9.96
N VAL A 24 19.86 -8.42 -10.32
CA VAL A 24 20.13 -9.68 -11.01
C VAL A 24 20.80 -9.45 -12.37
N LEU A 25 20.35 -8.47 -13.14
CA LEU A 25 20.96 -8.11 -14.43
C LEU A 25 22.40 -7.61 -14.27
N LEU A 26 22.67 -6.84 -13.20
CA LEU A 26 24.05 -6.42 -12.87
C LEU A 26 24.94 -7.62 -12.52
N LEU A 27 24.42 -8.59 -11.75
CA LEU A 27 25.15 -9.82 -11.46
C LEU A 27 25.43 -10.60 -12.75
N ILE A 28 24.46 -10.75 -13.65
CA ILE A 28 24.67 -11.40 -14.96
C ILE A 28 25.76 -10.68 -15.76
N ALA A 29 25.78 -9.34 -15.72
CA ALA A 29 26.82 -8.56 -16.40
C ALA A 29 28.24 -8.87 -15.91
N LEU A 30 28.43 -9.24 -14.63
CA LEU A 30 29.73 -9.60 -14.08
C LEU A 30 30.29 -10.91 -14.69
N PHE A 31 29.43 -11.88 -14.96
CA PHE A 31 29.83 -13.23 -15.37
C PHE A 31 29.72 -13.48 -16.88
N THR A 32 29.10 -12.56 -17.64
CA THR A 32 28.84 -12.74 -19.07
C THR A 32 29.89 -12.05 -19.95
N LYS A 33 30.22 -12.65 -21.10
CA LYS A 33 31.10 -12.00 -22.10
C LYS A 33 30.50 -10.70 -22.67
N LYS A 34 29.18 -10.56 -22.71
CA LYS A 34 28.46 -9.37 -23.20
C LYS A 34 28.21 -8.33 -22.09
N LYS A 35 29.23 -8.07 -21.28
CA LYS A 35 29.14 -7.17 -20.10
C LYS A 35 28.49 -5.81 -20.40
N LYS A 36 28.93 -5.14 -21.47
CA LYS A 36 28.42 -3.80 -21.85
C LYS A 36 26.92 -3.79 -22.13
N LEU A 37 26.39 -4.84 -22.79
CA LEU A 37 24.97 -4.95 -23.11
C LEU A 37 24.13 -5.05 -21.83
N TRP A 38 24.48 -5.99 -20.94
CA TRP A 38 23.73 -6.21 -19.70
C TRP A 38 23.82 -5.01 -18.75
N LEU A 39 25.00 -4.36 -18.70
CA LEU A 39 25.18 -3.14 -17.93
C LEU A 39 24.30 -1.99 -18.47
N SER A 40 24.27 -1.80 -19.79
CA SER A 40 23.42 -0.76 -20.41
C SER A 40 21.93 -1.02 -20.14
N ILE A 41 21.46 -2.26 -20.26
CA ILE A 41 20.07 -2.62 -19.94
C ILE A 41 19.75 -2.32 -18.48
N SER A 42 20.65 -2.69 -17.55
CA SER A 42 20.46 -2.44 -16.12
C SER A 42 20.37 -0.94 -15.80
N ILE A 43 21.22 -0.12 -16.41
CA ILE A 43 21.21 1.34 -16.23
C ILE A 43 19.93 1.95 -16.78
N ILE A 44 19.48 1.54 -17.96
CA ILE A 44 18.25 2.02 -18.57
C ILE A 44 17.04 1.68 -17.68
N LEU A 45 16.93 0.42 -17.22
CA LEU A 45 15.86 0.00 -16.34
C LEU A 45 15.87 0.75 -15.01
N LEU A 46 17.08 0.91 -14.42
CA LEU A 46 17.22 1.69 -13.20
C LEU A 46 16.73 3.13 -13.39
N TYR A 47 17.12 3.79 -14.49
CA TYR A 47 16.67 5.14 -14.80
C TYR A 47 15.14 5.22 -14.96
N LEU A 48 14.53 4.27 -15.69
CA LEU A 48 13.09 4.24 -15.91
C LEU A 48 12.31 4.07 -14.60
N PHE A 49 12.73 3.13 -13.75
CA PHE A 49 12.03 2.84 -12.48
C PHE A 49 12.36 3.83 -11.35
N ALA A 50 13.54 4.44 -11.38
CA ALA A 50 13.93 5.45 -10.40
C ALA A 50 13.42 6.86 -10.73
N ASN A 51 12.87 7.09 -11.93
CA ASN A 51 12.37 8.39 -12.33
C ASN A 51 10.92 8.59 -11.88
N PRO A 52 10.65 9.42 -10.84
CA PRO A 52 9.32 9.60 -10.30
C PRO A 52 8.35 10.22 -11.32
N TYR A 53 8.83 11.06 -12.22
CA TYR A 53 8.00 11.66 -13.27
C TYR A 53 7.42 10.59 -14.21
N LEU A 54 8.25 9.65 -14.68
CA LEU A 54 7.80 8.57 -15.55
C LEU A 54 6.82 7.64 -14.83
N VAL A 55 7.19 7.23 -13.61
CA VAL A 55 6.35 6.33 -12.81
C VAL A 55 4.99 6.96 -12.50
N THR A 56 4.97 8.24 -12.12
CA THR A 56 3.72 8.96 -11.83
C THR A 56 2.83 9.09 -13.06
N ASN A 57 3.40 9.46 -14.21
CA ASN A 57 2.59 9.57 -15.44
C ASN A 57 2.00 8.22 -15.88
N VAL A 58 2.77 7.13 -15.77
CA VAL A 58 2.25 5.78 -16.07
C VAL A 58 1.17 5.37 -15.07
N ALA A 59 1.35 5.67 -13.77
CA ALA A 59 0.34 5.39 -12.76
C ALA A 59 -0.97 6.17 -13.02
N GLN A 60 -0.88 7.44 -13.38
CA GLN A 60 -2.05 8.28 -13.71
C GLN A 60 -2.85 7.76 -14.91
N LEU A 61 -2.19 7.13 -15.90
CA LEU A 61 -2.89 6.47 -17.01
C LEU A 61 -3.71 5.25 -16.58
N TRP A 62 -3.34 4.66 -15.45
CA TRP A 62 -4.01 3.49 -14.87
C TRP A 62 -5.05 3.87 -13.81
N GLU A 63 -4.92 5.04 -13.21
CA GLU A 63 -5.84 5.50 -12.17
C GLU A 63 -7.22 5.83 -12.75
N MET A 64 -8.26 5.36 -12.07
CA MET A 64 -9.63 5.76 -12.38
C MET A 64 -9.85 7.24 -12.02
N PRO A 65 -10.61 7.99 -12.84
CA PRO A 65 -10.97 9.36 -12.50
C PRO A 65 -11.76 9.41 -11.19
N THR A 66 -11.47 10.43 -10.40
CA THR A 66 -12.13 10.63 -9.11
C THR A 66 -13.63 10.90 -9.34
N THR A 67 -14.49 10.03 -8.85
CA THR A 67 -15.95 10.27 -8.84
C THR A 67 -16.31 11.15 -7.66
N THR A 68 -17.00 12.25 -7.91
CA THR A 68 -17.56 13.11 -6.85
C THR A 68 -18.90 12.54 -6.42
N ILE A 69 -19.06 12.29 -5.12
CA ILE A 69 -20.36 11.95 -4.52
C ILE A 69 -21.09 13.26 -4.30
N VAL A 70 -22.01 13.63 -5.22
CA VAL A 70 -22.66 14.95 -5.17
C VAL A 70 -23.88 14.94 -4.26
N ASP A 71 -24.84 14.05 -4.46
CA ASP A 71 -26.12 14.09 -3.74
C ASP A 71 -26.56 12.74 -3.14
N SER A 72 -25.65 11.79 -2.99
CA SER A 72 -25.96 10.47 -2.44
C SER A 72 -25.44 10.32 -1.02
N THR A 73 -26.25 9.72 -0.16
CA THR A 73 -25.83 9.25 1.16
C THR A 73 -25.73 7.74 1.16
N TYR A 74 -24.72 7.23 1.84
CA TYR A 74 -24.46 5.79 1.94
C TYR A 74 -24.47 5.34 3.39
N GLU A 75 -24.88 4.12 3.63
CA GLU A 75 -24.90 3.55 4.97
C GLU A 75 -23.47 3.30 5.49
N ILE A 76 -22.58 2.81 4.63
CA ILE A 76 -21.25 2.38 5.03
C ILE A 76 -20.21 2.78 3.94
N ALA A 77 -19.09 3.35 4.39
CA ALA A 77 -17.88 3.46 3.58
C ALA A 77 -16.94 2.31 3.91
N ILE A 78 -16.50 1.56 2.92
CA ILE A 78 -15.52 0.47 3.09
C ILE A 78 -14.13 1.00 2.74
N VAL A 79 -13.24 1.00 3.73
CA VAL A 79 -11.83 1.41 3.57
C VAL A 79 -10.96 0.18 3.48
N LEU A 80 -10.34 -0.01 2.32
CA LEU A 80 -9.41 -1.12 2.11
C LEU A 80 -8.05 -0.79 2.72
N GLY A 81 -7.52 -1.69 3.52
CA GLY A 81 -6.19 -1.58 4.11
C GLY A 81 -5.06 -1.52 3.09
N GLY A 82 -3.88 -1.24 3.54
CA GLY A 82 -2.69 -1.16 2.68
C GLY A 82 -1.51 -0.46 3.33
N GLY A 83 -1.23 -0.76 4.59
CA GLY A 83 -0.09 -0.22 5.33
C GLY A 83 -0.30 1.22 5.78
N MET A 84 -1.50 1.56 6.27
CA MET A 84 -1.82 2.90 6.78
C MET A 84 -1.24 3.16 8.17
N VAL A 85 -1.12 2.12 9.00
CA VAL A 85 -0.59 2.21 10.37
C VAL A 85 0.37 1.06 10.67
N THR A 86 1.23 1.28 11.65
CA THR A 86 2.07 0.24 12.25
C THR A 86 2.23 0.50 13.73
N SER A 87 2.51 -0.54 14.51
CA SER A 87 2.86 -0.41 15.92
C SER A 87 4.37 -0.47 16.08
N THR A 88 4.90 0.33 17.01
CA THR A 88 6.27 0.19 17.51
C THR A 88 6.35 -0.86 18.62
N GLN A 89 7.57 -1.20 19.07
CA GLN A 89 7.80 -2.09 20.22
C GLN A 89 7.17 -1.53 21.50
N ASP A 90 7.08 -0.22 21.63
CA ASP A 90 6.47 0.47 22.79
C ASP A 90 4.94 0.64 22.64
N SER A 91 4.31 -0.12 21.76
CA SER A 91 2.86 -0.06 21.48
C SER A 91 2.36 1.31 20.95
N ASN A 92 3.25 2.20 20.55
CA ASN A 92 2.86 3.46 19.90
C ASN A 92 2.41 3.20 18.47
N ILE A 93 1.31 3.83 18.05
CA ILE A 93 0.77 3.72 16.71
C ILE A 93 1.41 4.80 15.83
N ILE A 94 2.05 4.37 14.75
CA ILE A 94 2.64 5.27 13.76
C ILE A 94 1.81 5.22 12.49
N PHE A 95 1.38 6.38 12.02
CA PHE A 95 0.73 6.55 10.75
C PHE A 95 1.75 6.55 9.60
N LYS A 96 1.38 5.89 8.48
CA LYS A 96 2.20 5.78 7.27
C LYS A 96 1.61 6.59 6.10
N TYR A 97 2.24 6.51 4.95
CA TYR A 97 1.92 7.34 3.77
C TYR A 97 0.53 7.11 3.15
N ASN A 98 -0.09 5.95 3.36
CA ASN A 98 -1.34 5.56 2.68
C ASN A 98 -2.62 5.96 3.47
N LEU A 99 -2.55 7.02 4.26
CA LEU A 99 -3.67 7.51 5.07
C LEU A 99 -4.78 8.19 4.26
N ASP A 100 -4.52 8.55 3.04
CA ASP A 100 -5.47 9.25 2.17
C ASP A 100 -6.82 8.55 2.06
N ARG A 101 -6.85 7.21 2.09
CA ARG A 101 -8.06 6.40 2.03
C ARG A 101 -8.97 6.61 3.23
N ILE A 102 -8.40 6.49 4.44
CA ILE A 102 -9.18 6.69 5.66
C ILE A 102 -9.56 8.16 5.83
N MET A 103 -8.69 9.10 5.47
CA MET A 103 -8.99 10.52 5.53
C MET A 103 -10.15 10.91 4.60
N LYS A 104 -10.25 10.32 3.41
CA LYS A 104 -11.42 10.50 2.53
C LYS A 104 -12.70 9.95 3.16
N ALA A 105 -12.65 8.76 3.79
CA ALA A 105 -13.81 8.19 4.46
C ALA A 105 -14.27 9.03 5.66
N LEU A 106 -13.34 9.52 6.48
CA LEU A 106 -13.64 10.42 7.61
C LEU A 106 -14.23 11.74 7.13
N ARG A 107 -13.72 12.29 6.03
CA ARG A 107 -14.30 13.49 5.42
C ARG A 107 -15.74 13.25 4.99
N LEU A 108 -16.03 12.14 4.30
CA LEU A 108 -17.40 11.78 3.90
C LEU A 108 -18.33 11.58 5.11
N TYR A 109 -17.80 11.01 6.20
CA TYR A 109 -18.54 10.90 7.46
C TYR A 109 -18.86 12.28 8.06
N ASN A 110 -17.88 13.17 8.15
CA ASN A 110 -18.06 14.52 8.67
C ASN A 110 -19.00 15.38 7.79
N GLU A 111 -19.05 15.12 6.48
CA GLU A 111 -19.99 15.74 5.53
C GLU A 111 -21.40 15.11 5.61
N GLY A 112 -21.62 14.10 6.46
CA GLY A 112 -22.90 13.39 6.58
C GLY A 112 -23.25 12.49 5.38
N LYS A 113 -22.30 12.23 4.49
CA LYS A 113 -22.49 11.41 3.29
C LYS A 113 -22.40 9.90 3.56
N VAL A 114 -21.76 9.51 4.66
CA VAL A 114 -21.72 8.11 5.13
C VAL A 114 -22.01 8.06 6.63
N LYS A 115 -22.70 7.02 7.09
CA LYS A 115 -23.07 6.85 8.50
C LYS A 115 -22.04 6.05 9.28
N LYS A 116 -21.37 5.09 8.63
CA LYS A 116 -20.39 4.20 9.26
C LYS A 116 -19.18 3.98 8.35
N ILE A 117 -18.07 3.60 8.95
CA ILE A 117 -16.82 3.28 8.25
C ILE A 117 -16.41 1.86 8.61
N LEU A 118 -16.33 0.99 7.62
CA LEU A 118 -15.80 -0.37 7.78
C LEU A 118 -14.35 -0.41 7.32
N ILE A 119 -13.44 -0.72 8.21
CA ILE A 119 -12.01 -0.87 7.90
C ILE A 119 -11.74 -2.34 7.58
N SER A 120 -11.50 -2.65 6.30
CA SER A 120 -11.17 -3.98 5.83
C SER A 120 -9.66 -4.12 5.66
N SER A 121 -8.98 -4.57 6.70
CA SER A 121 -7.54 -4.78 6.70
C SER A 121 -7.14 -5.92 7.61
N GLY A 122 -6.05 -6.60 7.23
CA GLY A 122 -5.44 -7.65 8.01
C GLY A 122 -3.96 -7.37 8.28
N SER A 123 -3.20 -8.40 8.64
CA SER A 123 -1.76 -8.30 8.75
C SER A 123 -1.08 -8.62 7.42
N GLY A 124 -0.33 -7.66 6.87
CA GLY A 124 0.55 -7.87 5.72
C GLY A 124 1.92 -8.44 6.08
N SER A 125 2.22 -8.58 7.38
CA SER A 125 3.50 -9.07 7.88
C SER A 125 3.62 -10.58 7.81
N MET A 126 4.80 -11.08 7.45
CA MET A 126 5.13 -12.51 7.56
C MET A 126 5.44 -12.95 9.00
N ILE A 127 5.91 -12.03 9.83
CA ILE A 127 6.43 -12.28 11.18
C ILE A 127 5.35 -11.98 12.24
N HIS A 128 4.67 -10.83 12.12
CA HIS A 128 3.67 -10.35 13.08
C HIS A 128 2.27 -10.45 12.47
N ARG A 129 1.68 -11.65 12.48
CA ARG A 129 0.35 -11.92 11.91
C ARG A 129 -0.80 -11.58 12.85
N ASP A 130 -0.52 -11.49 14.11
CA ASP A 130 -1.41 -11.16 15.22
C ASP A 130 -1.77 -9.68 15.27
N ILE A 131 -0.97 -8.82 14.65
CA ILE A 131 -1.22 -7.39 14.61
C ILE A 131 -2.11 -7.06 13.41
N LEU A 132 -3.39 -6.78 13.69
CA LEU A 132 -4.36 -6.40 12.68
C LEU A 132 -4.35 -4.89 12.47
N GLU A 133 -4.04 -4.46 11.26
CA GLU A 133 -4.00 -3.03 10.89
C GLU A 133 -5.34 -2.34 11.15
N ALA A 134 -6.47 -3.03 10.91
CA ALA A 134 -7.80 -2.48 11.15
C ALA A 134 -8.04 -2.10 12.61
N GLU A 135 -7.61 -2.95 13.55
CA GLU A 135 -7.75 -2.69 14.99
C GLU A 135 -6.85 -1.55 15.46
N LEU A 136 -5.61 -1.50 14.98
CA LEU A 136 -4.69 -0.42 15.27
C LEU A 136 -5.23 0.92 14.77
N LEU A 137 -5.72 0.94 13.53
CA LEU A 137 -6.26 2.15 12.93
C LEU A 137 -7.51 2.63 13.64
N LYS A 138 -8.43 1.73 13.97
CA LYS A 138 -9.62 2.04 14.78
C LYS A 138 -9.21 2.64 16.14
N THR A 139 -8.30 1.99 16.86
CA THR A 139 -7.81 2.47 18.17
C THR A 139 -7.23 3.88 18.06
N ALA A 140 -6.37 4.12 17.05
CA ALA A 140 -5.78 5.43 16.83
C ALA A 140 -6.84 6.51 16.55
N LEU A 141 -7.86 6.21 15.76
CA LEU A 141 -8.93 7.16 15.41
C LEU A 141 -9.83 7.46 16.62
N VAL A 142 -10.12 6.48 17.45
CA VAL A 142 -10.86 6.69 18.71
C VAL A 142 -10.06 7.58 19.68
N GLN A 143 -8.74 7.39 19.78
CA GLN A 143 -7.87 8.26 20.58
C GLN A 143 -7.83 9.71 20.07
N VAL A 144 -7.99 9.92 18.76
CA VAL A 144 -8.08 11.28 18.15
C VAL A 144 -9.47 11.92 18.36
N GLY A 145 -10.46 11.15 18.83
CA GLY A 145 -11.78 11.69 19.20
C GLY A 145 -12.94 11.25 18.32
N TYR A 146 -12.74 10.31 17.39
CA TYR A 146 -13.85 9.73 16.65
C TYR A 146 -14.60 8.71 17.52
N PRO A 147 -15.96 8.68 17.48
CA PRO A 147 -16.73 7.74 18.29
C PRO A 147 -16.53 6.30 17.79
N ASP A 148 -16.39 5.37 18.73
CA ASP A 148 -16.22 3.93 18.43
C ASP A 148 -17.38 3.35 17.60
N SER A 149 -18.56 3.91 17.74
CA SER A 149 -19.80 3.45 17.10
C SER A 149 -19.86 3.64 15.58
N ILE A 150 -18.92 4.38 15.00
CA ILE A 150 -18.87 4.60 13.54
C ILE A 150 -18.04 3.52 12.82
N PHE A 151 -17.24 2.73 13.57
CA PHE A 151 -16.36 1.69 13.03
C PHE A 151 -16.93 0.29 13.20
#